data_3b97c04f756a4b2bf5ff10fa41a43004
#
_entry.id   3b97c04f756a4b2bf5ff10fa41a43004
#
_cell.length_a   1.000
_cell.length_b   1.000
_cell.length_c   1.000
_cell.angle_alpha   90.00
_cell.angle_beta   90.00
_cell.angle_gamma   90.00
#
_symmetry.space_group_name_H-M   'P 1'
#
loop_
_entity.id
_entity.type
_entity.pdbx_description
1 polymer ?
#
loop_
_entity_poly.entity_id
_entity_poly.type
_entity_poly.pdbx_seq_one_letter_code
_entity_poly.pdbx_strand_id
1 'polypeptide(L)'
;MARYSKINSFNALQTLTVGEKSYQIFNLPQAAQTLGNIDQLPKSLKVLLENLLRFEDQKSVKVEHIQALVDWQKTRSSDQEIQYRPARVLMQDFTGVPAVVDLAAMRAAMAQAGGDPNLINPLSPVDLVIDHSVMVDHFADKDAFAENVEIEMQRNGERYQFLRWGQSAFNNFSVVPPGTGICHQVNLEYLAQAVWLGEDEGQTFAFPDTLVGTDSHTTMINGLGVLGWGVGGIEAEAAMLGQPVSMLIPEVIGFKLTGKLNEGITATDLVLTITQMLRQKGVVGKFVEFYGDGLADLPLADRATIANMAPEYGATCGFFPIDDVTLAYLALTGREQQRIDLVEAYSKAQGLWRNAGDEPVFTDTLSLDMSTVQASLAGPKRPQDRVLLSDVPKTFHDLMELNLKPAKEAKERLENEGGGTAVEAKKANLPHEEPSCTIDGKSYPLNHGDVVISAITSCTNTSNPSVMLAAGLLAKKAIEKGLQRKPWVKSSLAPGSKV
;
A
#
# COMPACT_ATOMS: atom_id res chain seq x y z
N MET A 1 -26.97 4.28 20.40
CA MET A 1 -27.22 2.93 19.82
C MET A 1 -25.92 2.14 19.96
N ALA A 2 -26.02 0.84 20.26
CA ALA A 2 -24.84 -0.02 20.31
C ALA A 2 -24.10 -0.01 18.97
N ARG A 3 -22.78 0.09 19.03
CA ARG A 3 -21.91 0.11 17.85
C ARG A 3 -21.66 -1.30 17.30
N TYR A 4 -21.62 -2.30 18.19
CA TYR A 4 -21.32 -3.69 17.86
C TYR A 4 -22.51 -4.60 18.11
N SER A 5 -22.46 -5.81 17.56
CA SER A 5 -23.55 -6.78 17.62
C SER A 5 -23.98 -7.09 19.06
N LYS A 6 -25.28 -7.05 19.31
CA LYS A 6 -25.92 -7.55 20.52
C LYS A 6 -26.59 -8.91 20.31
N ILE A 7 -26.66 -9.38 19.06
CA ILE A 7 -27.33 -10.61 18.67
C ILE A 7 -26.46 -11.80 19.03
N ASN A 8 -25.17 -11.77 18.62
CA ASN A 8 -24.16 -12.78 18.97
C ASN A 8 -24.63 -14.22 18.70
N SER A 9 -25.20 -14.48 17.51
CA SER A 9 -25.82 -15.78 17.14
C SER A 9 -24.91 -16.98 17.33
N PHE A 10 -23.58 -16.77 17.29
CA PHE A 10 -22.57 -17.84 17.40
C PHE A 10 -21.82 -17.86 18.72
N ASN A 11 -22.32 -17.15 19.73
CA ASN A 11 -21.70 -17.06 21.08
C ASN A 11 -20.22 -16.63 21.03
N ALA A 12 -19.85 -15.79 20.06
CA ALA A 12 -18.47 -15.38 19.82
C ALA A 12 -17.94 -14.39 20.87
N LEU A 13 -18.82 -13.63 21.52
CA LEU A 13 -18.42 -12.58 22.47
C LEU A 13 -17.75 -13.18 23.69
N GLN A 14 -16.51 -12.78 23.95
CA GLN A 14 -15.69 -13.22 25.08
C GLN A 14 -14.82 -12.09 25.63
N THR A 15 -14.28 -12.29 26.83
CA THR A 15 -13.31 -11.39 27.43
C THR A 15 -11.90 -11.94 27.24
N LEU A 16 -11.01 -11.13 26.66
CA LEU A 16 -9.56 -11.37 26.58
C LEU A 16 -8.86 -10.49 27.62
N THR A 17 -8.11 -11.11 28.52
CA THR A 17 -7.30 -10.39 29.52
C THR A 17 -5.83 -10.40 29.10
N VAL A 18 -5.22 -9.22 29.06
CA VAL A 18 -3.80 -9.03 28.73
C VAL A 18 -3.19 -8.13 29.80
N GLY A 19 -2.28 -8.69 30.61
CA GLY A 19 -1.80 -8.01 31.81
C GLY A 19 -2.96 -7.66 32.75
N GLU A 20 -3.07 -6.39 33.10
CA GLU A 20 -4.13 -5.88 33.99
C GLU A 20 -5.41 -5.41 33.25
N LYS A 21 -5.40 -5.42 31.92
CA LYS A 21 -6.52 -4.92 31.11
C LYS A 21 -7.33 -6.06 30.51
N SER A 22 -8.65 -5.85 30.45
CA SER A 22 -9.60 -6.78 29.84
C SER A 22 -10.29 -6.12 28.66
N TYR A 23 -10.47 -6.88 27.58
CA TYR A 23 -11.07 -6.44 26.33
C TYR A 23 -12.18 -7.39 25.93
N GLN A 24 -13.26 -6.87 25.40
CA GLN A 24 -14.27 -7.69 24.73
C GLN A 24 -13.80 -8.03 23.32
N ILE A 25 -13.93 -9.28 22.90
CA ILE A 25 -13.56 -9.75 21.56
C ILE A 25 -14.66 -10.64 21.00
N PHE A 26 -14.84 -10.64 19.68
CA PHE A 26 -15.61 -11.66 18.97
C PHE A 26 -14.68 -12.81 18.61
N ASN A 27 -14.60 -13.81 19.48
CA ASN A 27 -13.62 -14.88 19.41
C ASN A 27 -13.96 -15.90 18.33
N LEU A 28 -13.07 -16.06 17.36
CA LEU A 28 -13.26 -16.94 16.20
C LEU A 28 -13.29 -18.43 16.58
N PRO A 29 -12.36 -18.96 17.39
CA PRO A 29 -12.42 -20.36 17.85
C PRO A 29 -13.69 -20.69 18.63
N GLN A 30 -14.22 -19.74 19.39
CA GLN A 30 -15.49 -19.93 20.09
C GLN A 30 -16.67 -20.00 19.10
N ALA A 31 -16.73 -19.08 18.15
CA ALA A 31 -17.74 -19.10 17.10
C ALA A 31 -17.68 -20.38 16.26
N ALA A 32 -16.49 -20.92 16.01
CA ALA A 32 -16.28 -22.15 15.27
C ALA A 32 -16.95 -23.38 15.88
N GLN A 33 -17.21 -23.40 17.19
CA GLN A 33 -17.95 -24.50 17.84
C GLN A 33 -19.36 -24.66 17.27
N THR A 34 -19.95 -23.60 16.76
CA THR A 34 -21.29 -23.62 16.13
C THR A 34 -21.19 -23.51 14.61
N LEU A 35 -20.26 -22.70 14.08
CA LEU A 35 -20.08 -22.46 12.63
C LEU A 35 -19.41 -23.65 11.89
N GLY A 36 -18.64 -24.46 12.60
CA GLY A 36 -17.79 -25.50 12.00
C GLY A 36 -16.32 -25.09 11.97
N ASN A 37 -15.45 -26.01 11.56
CA ASN A 37 -13.99 -25.82 11.56
C ASN A 37 -13.57 -24.65 10.63
N ILE A 38 -12.74 -23.76 11.17
CA ILE A 38 -12.15 -22.60 10.48
C ILE A 38 -10.62 -22.63 10.43
N ASP A 39 -10.00 -23.73 10.87
CA ASP A 39 -8.53 -23.78 11.03
C ASP A 39 -7.80 -23.51 9.71
N GLN A 40 -8.33 -24.05 8.61
CA GLN A 40 -7.76 -23.90 7.28
C GLN A 40 -8.23 -22.66 6.53
N LEU A 41 -9.13 -21.85 7.11
CA LEU A 41 -9.55 -20.60 6.47
C LEU A 41 -8.35 -19.65 6.39
N PRO A 42 -8.09 -19.01 5.22
CA PRO A 42 -7.06 -17.98 5.08
C PRO A 42 -7.19 -16.92 6.16
N LYS A 43 -6.07 -16.40 6.66
CA LYS A 43 -6.08 -15.43 7.76
C LYS A 43 -6.75 -14.11 7.35
N SER A 44 -6.62 -13.71 6.09
CA SER A 44 -7.35 -12.58 5.52
C SER A 44 -8.88 -12.76 5.58
N LEU A 45 -9.38 -13.97 5.33
CA LEU A 45 -10.81 -14.30 5.46
C LEU A 45 -11.23 -14.44 6.93
N LYS A 46 -10.35 -14.86 7.83
CA LYS A 46 -10.62 -14.81 9.28
C LYS A 46 -10.84 -13.38 9.78
N VAL A 47 -10.11 -12.40 9.25
CA VAL A 47 -10.35 -10.97 9.53
C VAL A 47 -11.73 -10.54 9.07
N LEU A 48 -12.16 -10.95 7.87
CA LEU A 48 -13.52 -10.67 7.39
C LEU A 48 -14.59 -11.39 8.25
N LEU A 49 -14.33 -12.62 8.67
CA LEU A 49 -15.25 -13.38 9.53
C LEU A 49 -15.46 -12.69 10.89
N GLU A 50 -14.39 -12.22 11.52
CA GLU A 50 -14.48 -11.42 12.76
C GLU A 50 -15.33 -10.16 12.54
N ASN A 51 -15.09 -9.46 11.43
CA ASN A 51 -15.84 -8.25 11.09
C ASN A 51 -17.35 -8.53 10.97
N LEU A 52 -17.72 -9.60 10.26
CA LEU A 52 -19.14 -9.97 10.14
C LEU A 52 -19.76 -10.35 11.49
N LEU A 53 -19.07 -11.12 12.33
CA LEU A 53 -19.54 -11.47 13.68
C LEU A 53 -19.77 -10.23 14.54
N ARG A 54 -18.85 -9.27 14.47
CA ARG A 54 -18.90 -8.02 15.24
C ARG A 54 -20.00 -7.09 14.80
N PHE A 55 -20.41 -7.13 13.52
CA PHE A 55 -21.47 -6.27 12.96
C PHE A 55 -22.76 -7.01 12.59
N GLU A 56 -22.95 -8.23 13.08
CA GLU A 56 -24.20 -8.97 12.89
C GLU A 56 -25.39 -8.16 13.40
N ASP A 57 -26.34 -7.83 12.52
CA ASP A 57 -27.52 -7.02 12.82
C ASP A 57 -28.83 -7.61 12.22
N GLN A 58 -28.75 -8.76 11.55
CA GLN A 58 -29.82 -9.46 10.83
C GLN A 58 -30.48 -8.61 9.73
N LYS A 59 -29.82 -7.52 9.32
CA LYS A 59 -30.24 -6.61 8.24
C LYS A 59 -29.17 -6.53 7.17
N SER A 60 -28.06 -5.85 7.49
CA SER A 60 -26.89 -5.73 6.60
C SER A 60 -25.96 -6.94 6.72
N VAL A 61 -25.79 -7.46 7.92
CA VAL A 61 -25.01 -8.66 8.20
C VAL A 61 -25.92 -9.71 8.85
N LYS A 62 -26.13 -10.82 8.13
CA LYS A 62 -27.00 -11.92 8.53
C LYS A 62 -26.18 -13.19 8.80
N VAL A 63 -26.81 -14.15 9.46
CA VAL A 63 -26.23 -15.49 9.72
C VAL A 63 -25.74 -16.16 8.44
N GLU A 64 -26.49 -16.03 7.33
CA GLU A 64 -26.15 -16.63 6.04
C GLU A 64 -24.83 -16.09 5.49
N HIS A 65 -24.55 -14.80 5.67
CA HIS A 65 -23.28 -14.17 5.23
C HIS A 65 -22.08 -14.72 6.00
N ILE A 66 -22.25 -14.90 7.33
CA ILE A 66 -21.22 -15.45 8.21
C ILE A 66 -20.96 -16.93 7.86
N GLN A 67 -22.02 -17.72 7.65
CA GLN A 67 -21.92 -19.11 7.29
C GLN A 67 -21.29 -19.31 5.91
N ALA A 68 -21.64 -18.48 4.91
CA ALA A 68 -21.07 -18.55 3.56
C ALA A 68 -19.56 -18.35 3.56
N LEU A 69 -19.04 -17.51 4.45
CA LEU A 69 -17.60 -17.28 4.58
C LEU A 69 -16.89 -18.51 5.15
N VAL A 70 -17.50 -19.25 6.08
CA VAL A 70 -16.95 -20.51 6.58
C VAL A 70 -17.05 -21.63 5.54
N ASP A 71 -18.16 -21.71 4.81
CA ASP A 71 -18.38 -22.70 3.74
C ASP A 71 -17.45 -22.48 2.54
N TRP A 72 -16.89 -21.28 2.39
CA TRP A 72 -15.89 -20.95 1.38
C TRP A 72 -14.71 -21.94 1.37
N GLN A 73 -14.32 -22.49 2.52
CA GLN A 73 -13.25 -23.50 2.59
C GLN A 73 -13.53 -24.75 1.73
N LYS A 74 -14.79 -25.08 1.51
CA LYS A 74 -15.21 -26.24 0.70
C LYS A 74 -15.18 -25.93 -0.80
N THR A 75 -15.65 -24.73 -1.17
CA THR A 75 -15.83 -24.28 -2.56
C THR A 75 -14.63 -23.51 -3.08
N ARG A 76 -13.86 -22.86 -2.20
CA ARG A 76 -12.71 -21.96 -2.49
C ARG A 76 -13.08 -20.73 -3.34
N SER A 77 -14.36 -20.44 -3.42
CA SER A 77 -14.96 -19.29 -4.07
C SER A 77 -16.39 -19.10 -3.54
N SER A 78 -16.96 -17.90 -3.72
CA SER A 78 -18.33 -17.63 -3.32
C SER A 78 -18.90 -16.47 -4.12
N ASP A 79 -20.18 -16.58 -4.51
CA ASP A 79 -20.95 -15.50 -5.13
C ASP A 79 -21.74 -14.71 -4.07
N GLN A 80 -21.54 -15.00 -2.78
CA GLN A 80 -22.20 -14.30 -1.69
C GLN A 80 -21.60 -12.92 -1.49
N GLU A 81 -22.44 -11.89 -1.54
CA GLU A 81 -22.11 -10.54 -1.17
C GLU A 81 -22.13 -10.38 0.35
N ILE A 82 -21.14 -9.67 0.89
CA ILE A 82 -21.02 -9.32 2.30
C ILE A 82 -20.86 -7.81 2.49
N GLN A 83 -21.18 -7.35 3.70
CA GLN A 83 -21.14 -5.95 4.08
C GLN A 83 -20.01 -5.74 5.10
N TYR A 84 -18.86 -5.34 4.59
CA TYR A 84 -17.65 -5.12 5.38
C TYR A 84 -17.56 -3.70 5.92
N ARG A 85 -17.14 -3.53 7.18
CA ARG A 85 -16.94 -2.22 7.81
C ARG A 85 -15.49 -2.07 8.27
N PRO A 86 -14.68 -1.26 7.58
CA PRO A 86 -13.30 -1.00 8.01
C PRO A 86 -13.29 -0.30 9.37
N ALA A 87 -12.23 -0.56 10.16
CA ALA A 87 -12.06 0.08 11.47
C ALA A 87 -11.81 1.58 11.34
N ARG A 88 -11.16 2.01 10.27
CA ARG A 88 -10.79 3.40 9.99
C ARG A 88 -10.64 3.68 8.50
N VAL A 89 -10.49 4.96 8.15
CA VAL A 89 -10.28 5.45 6.77
C VAL A 89 -8.99 6.26 6.74
N LEU A 90 -8.15 6.01 5.73
CA LEU A 90 -6.93 6.77 5.47
C LEU A 90 -7.13 7.63 4.22
N MET A 91 -6.78 8.90 4.29
CA MET A 91 -6.88 9.80 3.15
C MET A 91 -5.53 10.48 2.88
N GLN A 92 -5.18 10.63 1.62
CA GLN A 92 -4.19 11.60 1.17
C GLN A 92 -4.90 12.92 0.82
N ASP A 93 -4.17 14.01 0.72
CA ASP A 93 -4.78 15.34 0.71
C ASP A 93 -5.46 15.74 -0.63
N PHE A 94 -5.13 15.13 -1.77
CA PHE A 94 -5.83 15.44 -3.02
C PHE A 94 -7.27 14.95 -3.05
N THR A 95 -7.53 13.80 -2.45
CA THR A 95 -8.88 13.20 -2.35
C THR A 95 -9.55 13.50 -1.02
N GLY A 96 -8.76 13.68 0.04
CA GLY A 96 -9.27 13.94 1.37
C GLY A 96 -9.84 15.35 1.57
N VAL A 97 -9.23 16.37 0.94
CA VAL A 97 -9.76 17.75 1.03
C VAL A 97 -11.17 17.85 0.44
N PRO A 98 -11.47 17.31 -0.76
CA PRO A 98 -12.85 17.25 -1.25
C PRO A 98 -13.82 16.55 -0.29
N ALA A 99 -13.44 15.44 0.31
CA ALA A 99 -14.28 14.73 1.28
C ALA A 99 -14.62 15.61 2.51
N VAL A 100 -13.66 16.39 3.00
CA VAL A 100 -13.92 17.34 4.10
C VAL A 100 -14.83 18.49 3.64
N VAL A 101 -14.71 18.95 2.38
CA VAL A 101 -15.64 19.93 1.79
C VAL A 101 -17.06 19.39 1.76
N ASP A 102 -17.25 18.13 1.40
CA ASP A 102 -18.56 17.49 1.38
C ASP A 102 -19.17 17.39 2.78
N LEU A 103 -18.39 17.04 3.81
CA LEU A 103 -18.83 17.10 5.19
C LEU A 103 -19.26 18.52 5.61
N ALA A 104 -18.51 19.54 5.20
CA ALA A 104 -18.85 20.95 5.47
C ALA A 104 -20.14 21.36 4.76
N ALA A 105 -20.34 20.94 3.52
CA ALA A 105 -21.56 21.17 2.74
C ALA A 105 -22.78 20.47 3.38
N MET A 106 -22.61 19.24 3.86
CA MET A 106 -23.66 18.52 4.61
C MET A 106 -24.05 19.24 5.89
N ARG A 107 -23.09 19.82 6.65
CA ARG A 107 -23.37 20.65 7.81
C ARG A 107 -24.19 21.89 7.44
N ALA A 108 -23.81 22.57 6.36
CA ALA A 108 -24.54 23.73 5.86
C ALA A 108 -25.97 23.37 5.47
N ALA A 109 -26.16 22.28 4.74
CA ALA A 109 -27.49 21.78 4.36
C ALA A 109 -28.34 21.40 5.58
N MET A 110 -27.74 20.74 6.58
CA MET A 110 -28.42 20.40 7.84
C MET A 110 -28.91 21.65 8.56
N ALA A 111 -28.05 22.68 8.68
CA ALA A 111 -28.41 23.95 9.30
C ALA A 111 -29.54 24.67 8.53
N GLN A 112 -29.50 24.68 7.20
CA GLN A 112 -30.55 25.25 6.37
C GLN A 112 -31.88 24.53 6.53
N ALA A 113 -31.86 23.20 6.77
CA ALA A 113 -33.06 22.40 7.06
C ALA A 113 -33.55 22.55 8.50
N GLY A 114 -32.89 23.35 9.35
CA GLY A 114 -33.25 23.56 10.75
C GLY A 114 -32.79 22.43 11.69
N GLY A 115 -31.92 21.53 11.23
CA GLY A 115 -31.31 20.47 12.03
C GLY A 115 -30.02 20.92 12.73
N ASP A 116 -29.49 20.06 13.60
CA ASP A 116 -28.20 20.30 14.27
C ASP A 116 -27.02 19.88 13.36
N PRO A 117 -26.21 20.82 12.85
CA PRO A 117 -25.06 20.51 11.98
C PRO A 117 -23.98 19.66 12.70
N ASN A 118 -23.94 19.65 14.04
CA ASN A 118 -22.97 18.84 14.79
C ASN A 118 -23.24 17.33 14.71
N LEU A 119 -24.40 16.92 14.20
CA LEU A 119 -24.70 15.51 13.92
C LEU A 119 -23.91 14.98 12.73
N ILE A 120 -23.39 15.86 11.86
CA ILE A 120 -22.55 15.47 10.73
C ILE A 120 -21.11 15.36 11.21
N ASN A 121 -20.65 14.13 11.38
CA ASN A 121 -19.28 13.76 11.77
C ASN A 121 -18.91 12.42 11.13
N PRO A 122 -17.62 12.15 10.92
CA PRO A 122 -17.15 10.79 10.63
C PRO A 122 -17.59 9.82 11.74
N LEU A 123 -18.24 8.73 11.34
CA LEU A 123 -18.61 7.65 12.25
C LEU A 123 -17.47 6.63 12.43
N SER A 124 -16.60 6.51 11.44
CA SER A 124 -15.33 5.79 11.54
C SER A 124 -14.17 6.79 11.70
N PRO A 125 -13.11 6.47 12.46
CA PRO A 125 -11.92 7.31 12.53
C PRO A 125 -11.32 7.56 11.16
N VAL A 126 -10.89 8.81 10.91
CA VAL A 126 -10.28 9.24 9.65
C VAL A 126 -8.96 9.94 9.95
N ASP A 127 -7.90 9.47 9.30
CA ASP A 127 -6.61 10.13 9.28
C ASP A 127 -6.35 10.67 7.88
N LEU A 128 -6.16 11.99 7.75
CA LEU A 128 -5.77 12.63 6.51
C LEU A 128 -4.30 13.04 6.60
N VAL A 129 -3.47 12.53 5.69
CA VAL A 129 -2.05 12.86 5.61
C VAL A 129 -1.82 13.84 4.46
N ILE A 130 -1.16 14.95 4.76
CA ILE A 130 -0.77 15.94 3.75
C ILE A 130 0.56 15.51 3.16
N ASP A 131 0.54 14.98 1.94
CA ASP A 131 1.72 14.45 1.29
C ASP A 131 1.76 14.66 -0.23
N HIS A 132 0.68 14.39 -0.94
CA HIS A 132 0.62 14.41 -2.41
C HIS A 132 0.70 15.82 -3.01
N SER A 133 0.32 16.85 -2.28
CA SER A 133 0.43 18.25 -2.72
C SER A 133 1.81 18.85 -2.49
N VAL A 134 2.65 18.21 -1.67
CA VAL A 134 3.98 18.73 -1.30
C VAL A 134 4.95 18.58 -2.48
N MET A 135 5.56 19.67 -2.87
CA MET A 135 6.50 19.73 -4.00
C MET A 135 7.90 20.15 -3.52
N VAL A 136 8.92 19.72 -4.25
CA VAL A 136 10.31 20.15 -4.05
C VAL A 136 10.67 21.12 -5.18
N ASP A 137 10.76 22.41 -4.87
CA ASP A 137 11.14 23.46 -5.79
C ASP A 137 12.66 23.75 -5.73
N HIS A 138 13.24 23.75 -4.52
CA HIS A 138 14.66 23.95 -4.27
C HIS A 138 15.32 22.65 -3.79
N PHE A 139 16.56 22.41 -4.21
CA PHE A 139 17.29 21.18 -3.86
C PHE A 139 18.81 21.41 -3.93
N ALA A 140 19.55 20.50 -3.30
CA ALA A 140 21.01 20.43 -3.33
C ALA A 140 21.77 21.60 -2.69
N ASP A 141 21.11 22.37 -1.84
CA ASP A 141 21.75 23.39 -1.00
C ASP A 141 21.23 23.30 0.46
N LYS A 142 21.91 24.04 1.35
CA LYS A 142 21.62 23.99 2.80
C LYS A 142 20.31 24.68 3.18
N ASP A 143 19.82 25.61 2.37
CA ASP A 143 18.66 26.45 2.65
C ASP A 143 17.39 25.89 1.97
N ALA A 144 17.54 24.92 1.04
CA ALA A 144 16.48 24.33 0.25
C ALA A 144 15.26 23.84 1.06
N PHE A 145 15.49 23.28 2.26
CA PHE A 145 14.39 22.83 3.11
C PHE A 145 13.52 24.02 3.58
N ALA A 146 14.14 25.08 4.08
CA ALA A 146 13.43 26.26 4.57
C ALA A 146 12.68 26.98 3.43
N GLU A 147 13.30 27.09 2.26
CA GLU A 147 12.70 27.69 1.07
C GLU A 147 11.49 26.88 0.58
N ASN A 148 11.59 25.55 0.52
CA ASN A 148 10.47 24.69 0.15
C ASN A 148 9.30 24.81 1.15
N VAL A 149 9.56 24.89 2.45
CA VAL A 149 8.52 25.08 3.49
C VAL A 149 7.81 26.43 3.30
N GLU A 150 8.55 27.50 3.02
CA GLU A 150 7.95 28.81 2.77
C GLU A 150 7.06 28.80 1.53
N ILE A 151 7.54 28.26 0.41
CA ILE A 151 6.77 28.13 -0.83
C ILE A 151 5.53 27.26 -0.62
N GLU A 152 5.65 26.16 0.12
CA GLU A 152 4.55 25.27 0.45
C GLU A 152 3.44 26.00 1.22
N MET A 153 3.81 26.79 2.24
CA MET A 153 2.84 27.58 3.02
C MET A 153 2.20 28.70 2.21
N GLN A 154 2.94 29.34 1.30
CA GLN A 154 2.38 30.32 0.36
C GLN A 154 1.40 29.68 -0.63
N ARG A 155 1.74 28.51 -1.17
CA ARG A 155 0.96 27.78 -2.18
C ARG A 155 -0.32 27.17 -1.62
N ASN A 156 -0.25 26.54 -0.46
CA ASN A 156 -1.31 25.71 0.12
C ASN A 156 -1.86 26.22 1.45
N GLY A 157 -1.54 27.44 1.86
CA GLY A 157 -1.95 28.00 3.16
C GLY A 157 -3.46 27.99 3.40
N GLU A 158 -4.29 28.33 2.41
CA GLU A 158 -5.76 28.26 2.51
C GLU A 158 -6.26 26.82 2.73
N ARG A 159 -5.69 25.86 2.02
CA ARG A 159 -5.99 24.44 2.21
C ARG A 159 -5.69 23.99 3.64
N TYR A 160 -4.55 24.40 4.18
CA TYR A 160 -4.14 24.05 5.54
C TYR A 160 -5.00 24.70 6.61
N GLN A 161 -5.44 25.93 6.40
CA GLN A 161 -6.41 26.59 7.28
C GLN A 161 -7.73 25.86 7.29
N PHE A 162 -8.22 25.43 6.13
CA PHE A 162 -9.43 24.64 6.01
C PHE A 162 -9.33 23.27 6.71
N LEU A 163 -8.24 22.55 6.51
CA LEU A 163 -8.00 21.27 7.19
C LEU A 163 -7.86 21.43 8.70
N ARG A 164 -7.20 22.51 9.16
CA ARG A 164 -7.10 22.85 10.58
C ARG A 164 -8.48 23.12 11.19
N TRP A 165 -9.34 23.83 10.47
CA TRP A 165 -10.73 23.99 10.87
C TRP A 165 -11.45 22.64 10.94
N GLY A 166 -11.32 21.79 9.93
CA GLY A 166 -11.93 20.48 9.89
C GLY A 166 -11.54 19.62 11.08
N GLN A 167 -10.27 19.59 11.44
CA GLN A 167 -9.76 18.86 12.62
C GLN A 167 -10.37 19.33 13.94
N SER A 168 -10.72 20.60 14.05
CA SER A 168 -11.39 21.14 15.26
C SER A 168 -12.89 21.06 15.19
N ALA A 169 -13.48 21.01 14.01
CA ALA A 169 -14.92 20.99 13.79
C ALA A 169 -15.51 19.57 13.82
N PHE A 170 -14.78 18.57 13.35
CA PHE A 170 -15.25 17.20 13.25
C PHE A 170 -14.63 16.30 14.32
N ASN A 171 -15.47 15.46 14.93
CA ASN A 171 -15.00 14.34 15.75
C ASN A 171 -14.48 13.21 14.85
N ASN A 172 -13.57 12.38 15.36
CA ASN A 172 -12.97 11.26 14.63
C ASN A 172 -12.22 11.66 13.34
N PHE A 173 -11.75 12.88 13.24
CA PHE A 173 -10.98 13.38 12.11
C PHE A 173 -9.65 13.98 12.58
N SER A 174 -8.55 13.44 12.07
CA SER A 174 -7.21 13.94 12.36
C SER A 174 -6.46 14.29 11.07
N VAL A 175 -5.53 15.24 11.18
CA VAL A 175 -4.69 15.68 10.06
C VAL A 175 -3.24 15.54 10.44
N VAL A 176 -2.48 14.80 9.64
CA VAL A 176 -1.03 14.71 9.73
C VAL A 176 -0.43 15.83 8.87
N PRO A 177 0.39 16.72 9.45
CA PRO A 177 0.90 17.90 8.76
C PRO A 177 1.88 17.55 7.63
N PRO A 178 2.11 18.49 6.67
CA PRO A 178 3.06 18.30 5.59
C PRO A 178 4.50 18.12 6.13
N GLY A 179 5.32 17.37 5.39
CA GLY A 179 6.69 17.07 5.78
C GLY A 179 6.85 15.93 6.80
N THR A 180 5.74 15.26 7.18
CA THR A 180 5.78 14.08 8.07
C THR A 180 6.22 12.83 7.31
N GLY A 181 5.75 12.64 6.09
CA GLY A 181 6.05 11.51 5.22
C GLY A 181 4.90 11.19 4.27
N ILE A 182 5.05 10.18 3.44
CA ILE A 182 4.03 9.71 2.51
C ILE A 182 2.95 8.94 3.28
N CYS A 183 1.68 9.09 2.91
CA CYS A 183 0.54 8.62 3.71
C CYS A 183 0.60 7.13 4.05
N HIS A 184 0.93 6.25 3.11
CA HIS A 184 1.01 4.81 3.37
C HIS A 184 2.22 4.42 4.25
N GLN A 185 3.33 5.17 4.23
CA GLN A 185 4.48 4.96 5.12
C GLN A 185 4.18 5.47 6.53
N VAL A 186 3.59 6.67 6.65
CA VAL A 186 3.11 7.21 7.93
C VAL A 186 2.09 6.26 8.56
N ASN A 187 1.21 5.68 7.75
CA ASN A 187 0.26 4.68 8.21
C ASN A 187 0.96 3.45 8.79
N LEU A 188 1.93 2.87 8.07
CA LEU A 188 2.67 1.69 8.52
C LEU A 188 3.45 1.97 9.82
N GLU A 189 4.15 3.10 9.89
CA GLU A 189 5.08 3.41 10.96
C GLU A 189 4.42 3.96 12.22
N TYR A 190 3.28 4.71 12.08
CA TYR A 190 2.71 5.49 13.19
C TYR A 190 1.23 5.24 13.43
N LEU A 191 0.38 5.17 12.38
CA LEU A 191 -1.08 5.17 12.56
C LEU A 191 -1.64 3.78 12.82
N ALA A 192 -1.10 2.77 12.17
CA ALA A 192 -1.58 1.40 12.29
C ALA A 192 -1.30 0.80 13.67
N GLN A 193 -2.26 0.04 14.17
CA GLN A 193 -2.21 -0.54 15.51
C GLN A 193 -2.16 -2.08 15.51
N ALA A 194 -2.32 -2.72 14.34
CA ALA A 194 -2.50 -4.17 14.13
C ALA A 194 -3.75 -4.75 14.82
N VAL A 195 -4.00 -4.38 16.07
CA VAL A 195 -5.26 -4.61 16.80
C VAL A 195 -5.82 -3.27 17.21
N TRP A 196 -7.01 -2.93 16.73
CA TRP A 196 -7.73 -1.69 17.03
C TRP A 196 -8.53 -1.82 18.32
N LEU A 197 -8.74 -0.68 18.99
CA LEU A 197 -9.59 -0.59 20.15
C LEU A 197 -10.79 0.32 19.86
N GLY A 198 -11.96 -0.10 20.26
CA GLY A 198 -13.18 0.68 20.16
C GLY A 198 -13.98 0.61 21.45
N GLU A 199 -14.68 1.70 21.77
CA GLU A 199 -15.54 1.79 22.93
C GLU A 199 -17.01 1.59 22.52
N ASP A 200 -17.72 0.74 23.26
CA ASP A 200 -19.16 0.58 23.14
C ASP A 200 -19.79 0.31 24.51
N GLU A 201 -20.76 1.14 24.90
CA GLU A 201 -21.49 1.04 26.19
C GLU A 201 -20.57 0.89 27.42
N GLY A 202 -19.42 1.58 27.41
CA GLY A 202 -18.46 1.58 28.52
C GLY A 202 -17.57 0.34 28.57
N GLN A 203 -17.57 -0.48 27.53
CA GLN A 203 -16.67 -1.61 27.36
C GLN A 203 -15.68 -1.36 26.23
N THR A 204 -14.43 -1.75 26.44
CA THR A 204 -13.37 -1.67 25.42
C THR A 204 -13.36 -2.98 24.61
N PHE A 205 -13.57 -2.84 23.29
CA PHE A 205 -13.50 -3.94 22.33
C PHE A 205 -12.15 -3.94 21.64
N ALA A 206 -11.56 -5.12 21.48
CA ALA A 206 -10.38 -5.33 20.65
C ALA A 206 -10.75 -6.15 19.41
N PHE A 207 -10.29 -5.70 18.24
CA PHE A 207 -10.57 -6.33 16.94
C PHE A 207 -9.45 -6.02 15.94
N PRO A 208 -9.35 -6.74 14.80
CA PRO A 208 -8.30 -6.47 13.82
C PRO A 208 -8.34 -5.02 13.32
N ASP A 209 -7.19 -4.37 13.29
CA ASP A 209 -7.06 -3.09 12.56
C ASP A 209 -7.28 -3.36 11.09
N THR A 210 -8.19 -2.60 10.50
CA THR A 210 -8.56 -2.72 9.08
C THR A 210 -8.87 -1.35 8.53
N LEU A 211 -8.55 -1.12 7.26
CA LEU A 211 -8.82 0.18 6.65
C LEU A 211 -9.14 0.11 5.17
N VAL A 212 -9.77 1.16 4.68
CA VAL A 212 -9.76 1.55 3.28
C VAL A 212 -9.08 2.90 3.16
N GLY A 213 -8.42 3.14 2.04
CA GLY A 213 -7.70 4.39 1.84
C GLY A 213 -7.84 4.94 0.44
N THR A 214 -7.70 6.26 0.29
CA THR A 214 -7.77 6.94 -1.00
C THR A 214 -6.45 6.93 -1.78
N ASP A 215 -5.42 6.30 -1.22
CA ASP A 215 -4.15 6.04 -1.88
C ASP A 215 -4.10 4.59 -2.39
N SER A 216 -3.65 4.39 -3.64
CA SER A 216 -3.49 3.04 -4.22
C SER A 216 -2.54 2.16 -3.40
N HIS A 217 -1.51 2.75 -2.79
CA HIS A 217 -0.53 2.06 -1.97
C HIS A 217 -0.95 1.86 -0.50
N THR A 218 -2.21 2.12 -0.16
CA THR A 218 -2.80 1.72 1.14
C THR A 218 -2.50 0.26 1.47
N THR A 219 -2.36 -0.58 0.47
CA THR A 219 -2.01 -2.00 0.59
C THR A 219 -0.68 -2.27 1.27
N MET A 220 0.23 -1.30 1.39
CA MET A 220 1.49 -1.44 2.12
C MET A 220 1.27 -1.95 3.56
N ILE A 221 0.15 -1.58 4.16
CA ILE A 221 -0.21 -1.96 5.53
C ILE A 221 -0.41 -3.45 5.72
N ASN A 222 -0.68 -4.18 4.63
CA ASN A 222 -0.88 -5.62 4.70
C ASN A 222 0.38 -6.37 5.14
N GLY A 223 1.57 -5.78 4.95
CA GLY A 223 2.83 -6.30 5.48
C GLY A 223 2.87 -6.38 7.01
N LEU A 224 2.08 -5.55 7.70
CA LEU A 224 1.93 -5.54 9.16
C LEU A 224 0.86 -6.52 9.67
N GLY A 225 0.18 -7.25 8.80
CA GLY A 225 -0.96 -8.09 9.15
C GLY A 225 -2.27 -7.33 9.33
N VAL A 226 -2.35 -6.13 8.79
CA VAL A 226 -3.56 -5.30 8.76
C VAL A 226 -4.21 -5.41 7.38
N LEU A 227 -5.49 -5.73 7.33
CA LEU A 227 -6.22 -5.82 6.07
C LEU A 227 -6.63 -4.43 5.61
N GLY A 228 -6.11 -4.01 4.45
CA GLY A 228 -6.40 -2.71 3.89
C GLY A 228 -6.12 -2.64 2.39
N TRP A 229 -6.89 -1.80 1.69
CA TRP A 229 -6.74 -1.57 0.25
C TRP A 229 -7.19 -0.17 -0.18
N GLY A 230 -6.80 0.21 -1.39
CA GLY A 230 -7.18 1.48 -2.00
C GLY A 230 -8.62 1.45 -2.53
N VAL A 231 -9.32 2.56 -2.34
CA VAL A 231 -10.69 2.79 -2.83
C VAL A 231 -10.80 4.18 -3.46
N GLY A 232 -11.88 4.43 -4.19
CA GLY A 232 -12.22 5.76 -4.67
C GLY A 232 -12.65 6.73 -3.55
N GLY A 233 -12.58 8.04 -3.80
CA GLY A 233 -12.96 9.06 -2.81
C GLY A 233 -14.38 8.88 -2.27
N ILE A 234 -15.35 8.62 -3.15
CA ILE A 234 -16.75 8.41 -2.78
C ILE A 234 -16.93 7.18 -1.88
N GLU A 235 -16.20 6.09 -2.14
CA GLU A 235 -16.24 4.89 -1.30
C GLU A 235 -15.62 5.14 0.08
N ALA A 236 -14.54 5.92 0.14
CA ALA A 236 -13.93 6.34 1.39
C ALA A 236 -14.88 7.22 2.22
N GLU A 237 -15.59 8.17 1.58
CA GLU A 237 -16.62 8.99 2.23
C GLU A 237 -17.77 8.14 2.75
N ALA A 238 -18.25 7.19 1.97
CA ALA A 238 -19.30 6.27 2.40
C ALA A 238 -18.86 5.48 3.65
N ALA A 239 -17.64 4.93 3.64
CA ALA A 239 -17.06 4.22 4.79
C ALA A 239 -16.86 5.14 6.00
N MET A 240 -16.41 6.37 5.79
CA MET A 240 -16.27 7.39 6.83
C MET A 240 -17.63 7.69 7.50
N LEU A 241 -18.71 7.75 6.73
CA LEU A 241 -20.09 7.97 7.21
C LEU A 241 -20.75 6.68 7.75
N GLY A 242 -20.00 5.60 7.92
CA GLY A 242 -20.46 4.36 8.54
C GLY A 242 -21.21 3.42 7.59
N GLN A 243 -21.25 3.71 6.28
CA GLN A 243 -21.78 2.77 5.31
C GLN A 243 -20.82 1.59 5.14
N PRO A 244 -21.32 0.36 5.06
CA PRO A 244 -20.46 -0.79 4.78
C PRO A 244 -19.95 -0.76 3.33
N VAL A 245 -18.77 -1.29 3.13
CA VAL A 245 -18.24 -1.63 1.81
C VAL A 245 -18.89 -2.95 1.37
N SER A 246 -19.67 -2.88 0.29
CA SER A 246 -20.28 -4.07 -0.31
C SER A 246 -19.25 -4.78 -1.18
N MET A 247 -19.03 -6.07 -0.95
CA MET A 247 -18.08 -6.87 -1.71
C MET A 247 -18.51 -8.35 -1.76
N LEU A 248 -18.15 -9.05 -2.81
CA LEU A 248 -18.21 -10.50 -2.81
C LEU A 248 -17.18 -11.08 -1.85
N ILE A 249 -17.46 -12.23 -1.24
CA ILE A 249 -16.41 -12.96 -0.50
C ILE A 249 -15.29 -13.28 -1.49
N PRO A 250 -14.06 -12.74 -1.26
CA PRO A 250 -13.02 -12.78 -2.28
C PRO A 250 -12.43 -14.17 -2.50
N GLU A 251 -12.02 -14.44 -3.71
CA GLU A 251 -11.06 -15.51 -3.97
C GLU A 251 -9.71 -15.13 -3.36
N VAL A 252 -9.02 -16.12 -2.79
CA VAL A 252 -7.70 -15.92 -2.17
C VAL A 252 -6.66 -16.78 -2.87
N ILE A 253 -5.61 -16.14 -3.38
CA ILE A 253 -4.46 -16.81 -3.97
C ILE A 253 -3.38 -16.93 -2.89
N GLY A 254 -3.02 -18.16 -2.54
CA GLY A 254 -1.90 -18.42 -1.63
C GLY A 254 -0.56 -18.29 -2.36
N PHE A 255 0.35 -17.47 -1.82
CA PHE A 255 1.71 -17.34 -2.35
C PHE A 255 2.71 -17.89 -1.33
N LYS A 256 3.23 -19.10 -1.60
CA LYS A 256 4.18 -19.78 -0.71
C LYS A 256 5.60 -19.28 -0.94
N LEU A 257 6.22 -18.75 0.11
CA LEU A 257 7.63 -18.38 0.11
C LEU A 257 8.46 -19.40 0.89
N THR A 258 9.54 -19.88 0.26
CA THR A 258 10.50 -20.82 0.85
C THR A 258 11.93 -20.34 0.65
N GLY A 259 12.87 -20.91 1.37
CA GLY A 259 14.28 -20.55 1.26
C GLY A 259 14.57 -19.11 1.73
N LYS A 260 15.72 -18.57 1.32
CA LYS A 260 16.21 -17.23 1.66
C LYS A 260 16.80 -16.57 0.43
N LEU A 261 16.81 -15.24 0.41
CA LEU A 261 17.52 -14.47 -0.62
C LEU A 261 19.02 -14.72 -0.54
N ASN A 262 19.65 -14.88 -1.71
CA ASN A 262 21.10 -14.97 -1.81
C ASN A 262 21.76 -13.62 -1.53
N GLU A 263 23.03 -13.65 -1.13
CA GLU A 263 23.81 -12.43 -0.94
C GLU A 263 23.85 -11.59 -2.23
N GLY A 264 23.65 -10.29 -2.11
CA GLY A 264 23.59 -9.35 -3.23
C GLY A 264 22.24 -9.22 -3.91
N ILE A 265 21.25 -10.05 -3.56
CA ILE A 265 19.85 -9.93 -4.02
C ILE A 265 19.07 -9.10 -3.01
N THR A 266 18.31 -8.14 -3.53
CA THR A 266 17.58 -7.16 -2.72
C THR A 266 16.09 -7.48 -2.60
N ALA A 267 15.41 -6.86 -1.64
CA ALA A 267 13.95 -6.88 -1.55
C ALA A 267 13.28 -6.45 -2.87
N THR A 268 13.87 -5.49 -3.59
CA THR A 268 13.35 -5.03 -4.88
C THR A 268 13.36 -6.13 -5.94
N ASP A 269 14.43 -6.95 -6.00
CA ASP A 269 14.49 -8.10 -6.92
C ASP A 269 13.41 -9.13 -6.62
N LEU A 270 13.18 -9.41 -5.33
CA LEU A 270 12.11 -10.28 -4.86
C LEU A 270 10.72 -9.73 -5.26
N VAL A 271 10.47 -8.46 -4.97
CA VAL A 271 9.19 -7.80 -5.26
C VAL A 271 8.89 -7.82 -6.75
N LEU A 272 9.87 -7.52 -7.61
CA LEU A 272 9.69 -7.57 -9.07
C LEU A 272 9.38 -8.99 -9.55
N THR A 273 10.03 -10.00 -8.96
CA THR A 273 9.79 -11.40 -9.28
C THR A 273 8.35 -11.82 -8.90
N ILE A 274 7.92 -11.51 -7.68
CA ILE A 274 6.56 -11.78 -7.20
C ILE A 274 5.53 -11.05 -8.05
N THR A 275 5.77 -9.77 -8.36
CA THR A 275 4.87 -8.94 -9.18
C THR A 275 4.66 -9.56 -10.57
N GLN A 276 5.74 -10.00 -11.21
CA GLN A 276 5.65 -10.68 -12.50
C GLN A 276 4.84 -11.99 -12.41
N MET A 277 5.13 -12.84 -11.41
CA MET A 277 4.45 -14.12 -11.23
C MET A 277 2.94 -13.94 -10.98
N LEU A 278 2.57 -13.02 -10.10
CA LEU A 278 1.17 -12.73 -9.78
C LEU A 278 0.43 -12.11 -10.97
N ARG A 279 1.10 -11.21 -11.71
CA ARG A 279 0.51 -10.62 -12.92
C ARG A 279 0.24 -11.66 -13.99
N GLN A 280 1.18 -12.60 -14.18
CA GLN A 280 1.01 -13.73 -15.10
C GLN A 280 -0.10 -14.69 -14.64
N LYS A 281 -0.25 -14.90 -13.33
CA LYS A 281 -1.33 -15.71 -12.74
C LYS A 281 -2.71 -15.09 -12.96
N GLY A 282 -2.82 -13.78 -13.01
CA GLY A 282 -4.10 -13.09 -13.16
C GLY A 282 -4.88 -13.03 -11.84
N VAL A 283 -4.47 -12.14 -10.96
CA VAL A 283 -5.04 -11.99 -9.59
C VAL A 283 -5.94 -10.76 -9.44
N VAL A 284 -6.42 -10.21 -10.54
CA VAL A 284 -7.27 -9.00 -10.52
C VAL A 284 -8.56 -9.27 -9.72
N GLY A 285 -8.83 -8.38 -8.75
CA GLY A 285 -10.00 -8.48 -7.89
C GLY A 285 -9.91 -9.57 -6.81
N LYS A 286 -8.78 -10.28 -6.71
CA LYS A 286 -8.55 -11.32 -5.70
C LYS A 286 -7.70 -10.80 -4.56
N PHE A 287 -7.75 -11.49 -3.42
CA PHE A 287 -6.77 -11.35 -2.36
C PHE A 287 -5.56 -12.24 -2.66
N VAL A 288 -4.38 -11.78 -2.29
CA VAL A 288 -3.17 -12.61 -2.22
C VAL A 288 -2.78 -12.73 -0.75
N GLU A 289 -2.56 -13.94 -0.27
CA GLU A 289 -2.07 -14.18 1.08
C GLU A 289 -0.73 -14.92 1.02
N PHE A 290 0.28 -14.31 1.64
CA PHE A 290 1.63 -14.86 1.69
C PHE A 290 1.77 -15.83 2.87
N TYR A 291 2.37 -17.00 2.63
CA TYR A 291 2.57 -18.03 3.63
C TYR A 291 3.86 -18.82 3.37
N GLY A 292 4.17 -19.78 4.23
CA GLY A 292 5.35 -20.62 4.13
C GLY A 292 6.48 -20.19 5.08
N ASP A 293 7.48 -21.07 5.21
CA ASP A 293 8.54 -20.91 6.20
C ASP A 293 9.53 -19.78 5.87
N GLY A 294 9.63 -19.41 4.57
CA GLY A 294 10.46 -18.29 4.12
C GLY A 294 10.07 -16.94 4.73
N LEU A 295 8.84 -16.81 5.25
CA LEU A 295 8.41 -15.58 5.93
C LEU A 295 9.17 -15.30 7.22
N ALA A 296 9.67 -16.33 7.91
CA ALA A 296 10.40 -16.15 9.18
C ALA A 296 11.67 -15.30 9.03
N ASP A 297 12.30 -15.39 7.89
CA ASP A 297 13.55 -14.68 7.57
C ASP A 297 13.32 -13.39 6.73
N LEU A 298 12.07 -13.04 6.43
CA LEU A 298 11.71 -11.88 5.62
C LEU A 298 11.38 -10.69 6.55
N PRO A 299 12.22 -9.64 6.59
CA PRO A 299 11.96 -8.44 7.40
C PRO A 299 10.63 -7.80 7.07
N LEU A 300 10.01 -7.12 8.03
CA LEU A 300 8.71 -6.49 7.81
C LEU A 300 8.76 -5.42 6.71
N ALA A 301 9.83 -4.66 6.60
CA ALA A 301 10.00 -3.68 5.53
C ALA A 301 9.93 -4.33 4.13
N ASP A 302 10.44 -5.55 3.97
CA ASP A 302 10.36 -6.31 2.71
C ASP A 302 8.93 -6.80 2.46
N ARG A 303 8.23 -7.31 3.50
CA ARG A 303 6.80 -7.68 3.41
C ARG A 303 5.96 -6.48 3.01
N ALA A 304 6.21 -5.32 3.61
CA ALA A 304 5.52 -4.07 3.29
C ALA A 304 5.79 -3.63 1.85
N THR A 305 7.02 -3.80 1.36
CA THR A 305 7.39 -3.52 -0.04
C THR A 305 6.62 -4.42 -1.01
N ILE A 306 6.48 -5.71 -0.71
CA ILE A 306 5.70 -6.66 -1.51
C ILE A 306 4.21 -6.30 -1.50
N ALA A 307 3.67 -6.01 -0.32
CA ALA A 307 2.26 -5.64 -0.14
C ALA A 307 1.91 -4.33 -0.85
N ASN A 308 2.84 -3.35 -0.83
CA ASN A 308 2.69 -2.06 -1.50
C ASN A 308 2.44 -2.22 -3.00
N MET A 309 3.06 -3.20 -3.64
CA MET A 309 2.96 -3.46 -5.08
C MET A 309 1.68 -4.24 -5.48
N ALA A 310 0.70 -4.39 -4.57
CA ALA A 310 -0.56 -5.07 -4.90
C ALA A 310 -1.29 -4.46 -6.11
N PRO A 311 -1.37 -3.13 -6.27
CA PRO A 311 -1.94 -2.52 -7.48
C PRO A 311 -1.21 -2.92 -8.76
N GLU A 312 0.12 -3.01 -8.73
CA GLU A 312 0.94 -3.35 -9.90
C GLU A 312 0.76 -4.81 -10.32
N TYR A 313 0.66 -5.74 -9.39
CA TYR A 313 0.31 -7.13 -9.76
C TYR A 313 -1.20 -7.34 -9.92
N GLY A 314 -2.03 -6.37 -9.56
CA GLY A 314 -3.45 -6.32 -9.84
C GLY A 314 -4.36 -6.95 -8.78
N ALA A 315 -3.84 -7.32 -7.61
CA ALA A 315 -4.63 -7.84 -6.51
C ALA A 315 -5.28 -6.70 -5.69
N THR A 316 -6.36 -7.01 -4.99
CA THR A 316 -6.99 -6.08 -4.05
C THR A 316 -6.07 -5.83 -2.85
N CYS A 317 -5.38 -6.85 -2.36
CA CYS A 317 -4.39 -6.76 -1.28
C CYS A 317 -3.34 -7.87 -1.38
N GLY A 318 -2.21 -7.69 -0.65
CA GLY A 318 -1.17 -8.69 -0.50
C GLY A 318 -0.87 -8.92 0.97
N PHE A 319 -1.65 -9.79 1.62
CA PHE A 319 -1.72 -9.94 3.07
C PHE A 319 -0.62 -10.85 3.63
N PHE A 320 0.01 -10.40 4.69
CA PHE A 320 0.96 -11.18 5.49
C PHE A 320 0.39 -11.45 6.88
N PRO A 321 0.52 -12.65 7.43
CA PRO A 321 0.07 -12.94 8.79
C PRO A 321 0.97 -12.28 9.84
N ILE A 322 0.39 -12.02 11.02
CA ILE A 322 1.11 -11.50 12.19
C ILE A 322 2.01 -12.61 12.78
N ASP A 323 3.26 -12.25 13.10
CA ASP A 323 4.24 -13.12 13.77
C ASP A 323 5.25 -12.29 14.58
N ASP A 324 6.31 -12.96 15.08
CA ASP A 324 7.38 -12.31 15.87
C ASP A 324 8.05 -11.15 15.13
N VAL A 325 8.17 -11.21 13.79
CA VAL A 325 8.73 -10.13 12.97
C VAL A 325 7.82 -8.89 13.02
N THR A 326 6.51 -9.10 13.04
CA THR A 326 5.52 -8.01 13.22
C THR A 326 5.68 -7.35 14.60
N LEU A 327 5.81 -8.13 15.69
CA LEU A 327 5.99 -7.59 17.04
C LEU A 327 7.30 -6.81 17.16
N ALA A 328 8.39 -7.32 16.60
CA ALA A 328 9.67 -6.64 16.58
C ALA A 328 9.59 -5.28 15.84
N TYR A 329 8.86 -5.22 14.74
CA TYR A 329 8.65 -3.97 14.01
C TYR A 329 7.77 -2.97 14.79
N LEU A 330 6.73 -3.42 15.46
CA LEU A 330 5.92 -2.57 16.33
C LEU A 330 6.76 -1.94 17.45
N ALA A 331 7.67 -2.74 18.04
CA ALA A 331 8.61 -2.24 19.05
C ALA A 331 9.60 -1.23 18.45
N LEU A 332 10.18 -1.53 17.28
CA LEU A 332 11.11 -0.64 16.57
C LEU A 332 10.48 0.70 16.24
N THR A 333 9.21 0.72 15.87
CA THR A 333 8.45 1.92 15.50
C THR A 333 7.77 2.61 16.69
N GLY A 334 8.13 2.19 17.93
CA GLY A 334 7.78 2.91 19.16
C GLY A 334 6.36 2.65 19.68
N ARG A 335 5.71 1.53 19.28
CA ARG A 335 4.45 1.14 19.94
C ARG A 335 4.73 0.72 21.36
N GLU A 336 3.84 1.12 22.27
CA GLU A 336 3.94 0.77 23.68
C GLU A 336 3.87 -0.75 23.90
N GLN A 337 4.61 -1.27 24.89
CA GLN A 337 4.68 -2.70 25.18
C GLN A 337 3.29 -3.32 25.39
N GLN A 338 2.38 -2.61 26.07
CA GLN A 338 1.01 -3.07 26.26
C GLN A 338 0.26 -3.29 24.94
N ARG A 339 0.52 -2.46 23.91
CA ARG A 339 -0.04 -2.66 22.56
C ARG A 339 0.53 -3.91 21.92
N ILE A 340 1.83 -4.14 22.05
CA ILE A 340 2.53 -5.30 21.49
C ILE A 340 2.00 -6.58 22.15
N ASP A 341 1.87 -6.59 23.47
CA ASP A 341 1.31 -7.73 24.21
C ASP A 341 -0.14 -8.04 23.81
N LEU A 342 -0.94 -6.98 23.56
CA LEU A 342 -2.30 -7.13 23.06
C LEU A 342 -2.31 -7.75 21.65
N VAL A 343 -1.45 -7.29 20.75
CA VAL A 343 -1.38 -7.80 19.38
C VAL A 343 -1.02 -9.28 19.38
N GLU A 344 -0.04 -9.69 20.20
CA GLU A 344 0.35 -11.08 20.34
C GLU A 344 -0.79 -11.94 20.90
N ALA A 345 -1.34 -11.55 22.04
CA ALA A 345 -2.40 -12.30 22.72
C ALA A 345 -3.66 -12.43 21.85
N TYR A 346 -4.08 -11.32 21.23
CA TYR A 346 -5.25 -11.29 20.38
C TYR A 346 -5.06 -12.18 19.14
N SER A 347 -3.93 -12.03 18.44
CA SER A 347 -3.68 -12.78 17.21
C SER A 347 -3.61 -14.28 17.46
N LYS A 348 -3.02 -14.70 18.60
CA LYS A 348 -3.00 -16.12 19.03
C LYS A 348 -4.40 -16.60 19.40
N ALA A 349 -5.16 -15.83 20.16
CA ALA A 349 -6.53 -16.17 20.57
C ALA A 349 -7.50 -16.31 19.39
N GLN A 350 -7.25 -15.59 18.29
CA GLN A 350 -8.09 -15.57 17.07
C GLN A 350 -7.63 -16.54 15.98
N GLY A 351 -6.49 -17.23 16.17
CA GLY A 351 -5.90 -18.05 15.10
C GLY A 351 -5.42 -17.25 13.90
N LEU A 352 -5.05 -15.98 14.12
CA LEU A 352 -4.45 -15.07 13.12
C LEU A 352 -2.92 -15.12 13.14
N TRP A 353 -2.34 -15.67 14.21
CA TRP A 353 -0.90 -15.84 14.36
C TRP A 353 -0.34 -16.81 13.32
N ARG A 354 0.84 -16.51 12.75
CA ARG A 354 1.55 -17.41 11.84
C ARG A 354 2.29 -18.49 12.66
N ASN A 355 1.99 -19.74 12.39
CA ASN A 355 2.76 -20.88 12.89
C ASN A 355 3.58 -21.49 11.76
N ALA A 356 4.73 -22.10 12.13
CA ALA A 356 5.51 -22.87 11.17
C ALA A 356 4.66 -24.04 10.64
N GLY A 357 4.70 -24.26 9.32
CA GLY A 357 3.93 -25.32 8.67
C GLY A 357 2.43 -25.03 8.49
N ASP A 358 1.95 -23.83 8.78
CA ASP A 358 0.56 -23.44 8.45
C ASP A 358 0.32 -23.58 6.91
N GLU A 359 -0.69 -24.37 6.54
CA GLU A 359 -1.11 -24.62 5.17
C GLU A 359 -2.62 -24.34 5.03
N PRO A 360 -3.04 -23.06 4.93
CA PRO A 360 -4.43 -22.72 4.69
C PRO A 360 -4.92 -23.23 3.34
N VAL A 361 -6.24 -23.35 3.19
CA VAL A 361 -6.87 -23.67 1.91
C VAL A 361 -7.03 -22.38 1.11
N PHE A 362 -6.61 -22.41 -0.15
CA PHE A 362 -6.70 -21.26 -1.05
C PHE A 362 -7.50 -21.62 -2.32
N THR A 363 -8.00 -20.60 -3.02
CA THR A 363 -8.62 -20.78 -4.34
C THR A 363 -7.63 -21.41 -5.30
N ASP A 364 -6.41 -20.90 -5.32
CA ASP A 364 -5.28 -21.43 -6.09
C ASP A 364 -3.96 -21.00 -5.40
N THR A 365 -2.83 -21.58 -5.81
CA THR A 365 -1.54 -21.34 -5.16
C THR A 365 -0.43 -21.08 -6.16
N LEU A 366 0.56 -20.29 -5.71
CA LEU A 366 1.88 -20.13 -6.32
C LEU A 366 2.95 -20.42 -5.27
N SER A 367 4.14 -20.77 -5.71
CA SER A 367 5.29 -20.94 -4.82
C SER A 367 6.55 -20.33 -5.43
N LEU A 368 7.40 -19.78 -4.58
CA LEU A 368 8.72 -19.24 -4.95
C LEU A 368 9.75 -19.66 -3.90
N ASP A 369 10.81 -20.32 -4.33
CA ASP A 369 12.03 -20.46 -3.57
C ASP A 369 12.84 -19.16 -3.74
N MET A 370 12.99 -18.39 -2.66
CA MET A 370 13.67 -17.10 -2.70
C MET A 370 15.14 -17.20 -3.09
N SER A 371 15.77 -18.37 -2.94
CA SER A 371 17.15 -18.60 -3.40
C SER A 371 17.31 -18.56 -4.93
N THR A 372 16.21 -18.68 -5.66
CA THR A 372 16.20 -18.63 -7.14
C THR A 372 16.04 -17.22 -7.70
N VAL A 373 15.77 -16.24 -6.83
CA VAL A 373 15.61 -14.84 -7.25
C VAL A 373 16.92 -14.29 -7.79
N GLN A 374 16.84 -13.57 -8.90
CA GLN A 374 18.00 -12.98 -9.58
C GLN A 374 17.86 -11.46 -9.65
N ALA A 375 19.00 -10.77 -9.68
CA ALA A 375 19.05 -9.33 -9.85
C ALA A 375 18.27 -8.90 -11.09
N SER A 376 17.38 -7.94 -10.92
CA SER A 376 16.36 -7.58 -11.92
C SER A 376 16.11 -6.09 -11.96
N LEU A 377 15.65 -5.60 -13.10
CA LEU A 377 15.10 -4.26 -13.27
C LEU A 377 13.66 -4.35 -13.74
N ALA A 378 12.88 -3.31 -13.44
CA ALA A 378 11.54 -3.12 -14.00
C ALA A 378 11.60 -2.41 -15.33
N GLY A 379 10.65 -2.67 -16.20
CA GLY A 379 10.48 -1.94 -17.44
C GLY A 379 10.77 -2.78 -18.68
N PRO A 380 10.71 -2.11 -19.84
CA PRO A 380 10.78 -0.65 -20.05
C PRO A 380 9.49 0.12 -19.78
N LYS A 381 8.32 -0.52 -19.75
CA LYS A 381 7.03 0.19 -19.71
C LYS A 381 6.33 0.12 -18.35
N ARG A 382 6.40 -1.01 -17.66
CA ARG A 382 5.60 -1.29 -16.46
C ARG A 382 6.44 -1.97 -15.38
N PRO A 383 6.13 -1.79 -14.10
CA PRO A 383 6.83 -2.47 -13.00
C PRO A 383 6.81 -4.01 -13.10
N GLN A 384 5.73 -4.58 -13.61
CA GLN A 384 5.60 -6.03 -13.80
C GLN A 384 6.36 -6.59 -15.01
N ASP A 385 6.88 -5.72 -15.90
CA ASP A 385 7.73 -6.12 -17.01
C ASP A 385 9.17 -6.27 -16.47
N ARG A 386 9.47 -7.39 -15.82
CA ARG A 386 10.76 -7.65 -15.20
C ARG A 386 11.79 -8.07 -16.25
N VAL A 387 12.97 -7.46 -16.18
CA VAL A 387 14.14 -7.80 -17.01
C VAL A 387 15.29 -8.20 -16.09
N LEU A 388 15.93 -9.34 -16.35
CA LEU A 388 17.15 -9.73 -15.63
C LEU A 388 18.24 -8.71 -15.89
N LEU A 389 19.03 -8.38 -14.88
CA LEU A 389 20.13 -7.41 -15.02
C LEU A 389 21.11 -7.81 -16.14
N SER A 390 21.37 -9.12 -16.33
CA SER A 390 22.17 -9.67 -17.43
C SER A 390 21.62 -9.37 -18.82
N ASP A 391 20.29 -9.25 -18.94
CA ASP A 391 19.60 -9.15 -20.23
C ASP A 391 19.27 -7.71 -20.62
N VAL A 392 19.56 -6.75 -19.74
CA VAL A 392 19.26 -5.32 -19.96
C VAL A 392 19.89 -4.78 -21.25
N PRO A 393 21.17 -5.05 -21.57
CA PRO A 393 21.77 -4.53 -22.81
C PRO A 393 21.02 -5.02 -24.06
N LYS A 394 20.69 -6.32 -24.11
CA LYS A 394 19.96 -6.90 -25.24
C LYS A 394 18.57 -6.32 -25.35
N THR A 395 17.82 -6.27 -24.23
CA THR A 395 16.46 -5.72 -24.19
C THR A 395 16.43 -4.27 -24.65
N PHE A 396 17.43 -3.48 -24.28
CA PHE A 396 17.54 -2.10 -24.72
C PHE A 396 17.76 -2.00 -26.24
N HIS A 397 18.67 -2.80 -26.81
CA HIS A 397 18.91 -2.83 -28.26
C HIS A 397 17.65 -3.24 -29.04
N ASP A 398 16.94 -4.28 -28.60
CA ASP A 398 15.71 -4.75 -29.23
C ASP A 398 14.63 -3.65 -29.24
N LEU A 399 14.52 -2.90 -28.14
CA LEU A 399 13.60 -1.76 -28.03
C LEU A 399 13.97 -0.59 -28.96
N MET A 400 15.25 -0.30 -29.07
CA MET A 400 15.74 0.75 -29.99
C MET A 400 15.41 0.40 -31.45
N GLU A 401 15.62 -0.86 -31.84
CA GLU A 401 15.27 -1.31 -33.17
C GLU A 401 13.76 -1.20 -33.45
N LEU A 402 12.91 -1.62 -32.50
CA LEU A 402 11.46 -1.52 -32.61
C LEU A 402 10.98 -0.05 -32.75
N ASN A 403 11.57 0.88 -32.02
CA ASN A 403 11.19 2.29 -32.07
C ASN A 403 11.69 3.01 -33.34
N LEU A 404 12.78 2.52 -33.93
CA LEU A 404 13.34 3.09 -35.17
C LEU A 404 12.69 2.53 -36.45
N LYS A 405 12.15 1.31 -36.41
CA LYS A 405 11.47 0.67 -37.56
C LYS A 405 10.31 1.48 -38.13
N PRO A 406 9.34 1.99 -37.32
CA PRO A 406 8.23 2.77 -37.85
C PRO A 406 8.63 4.05 -38.59
N ALA A 407 9.73 4.67 -38.14
CA ALA A 407 10.26 5.86 -38.81
C ALA A 407 10.91 5.55 -40.14
N LYS A 408 11.56 4.38 -40.27
CA LYS A 408 12.13 3.90 -41.54
C LYS A 408 11.05 3.49 -42.53
N GLU A 409 10.07 2.70 -42.09
CA GLU A 409 8.94 2.26 -42.91
C GLU A 409 8.07 3.44 -43.38
N ALA A 410 7.82 4.43 -42.52
CA ALA A 410 7.09 5.65 -42.90
C ALA A 410 7.88 6.46 -43.91
N LYS A 411 9.21 6.50 -43.81
CA LYS A 411 10.08 7.16 -44.79
C LYS A 411 10.07 6.44 -46.13
N GLU A 412 10.25 5.11 -46.12
CA GLU A 412 10.19 4.28 -47.35
C GLU A 412 8.83 4.34 -48.02
N ARG A 413 7.75 4.37 -47.25
CA ARG A 413 6.38 4.54 -47.79
C ARG A 413 6.15 5.89 -48.44
N LEU A 414 6.66 6.96 -47.81
CA LEU A 414 6.58 8.34 -48.38
C LEU A 414 7.39 8.44 -49.68
N GLU A 415 8.58 7.83 -49.74
CA GLU A 415 9.43 7.76 -50.93
C GLU A 415 8.78 6.96 -52.04
N ASN A 416 8.12 5.85 -51.75
CA ASN A 416 7.42 5.00 -52.72
C ASN A 416 6.10 5.57 -53.21
N GLU A 417 5.40 6.44 -52.44
CA GLU A 417 4.14 7.09 -52.82
C GLU A 417 4.34 8.41 -53.56
N GLY A 418 5.59 8.75 -53.94
CA GLY A 418 5.88 9.91 -54.76
C GLY A 418 5.79 11.26 -54.06
N GLY A 419 5.72 11.27 -52.71
CA GLY A 419 5.63 12.50 -51.91
C GLY A 419 6.98 13.17 -51.60
N GLY A 420 8.03 12.79 -52.28
CA GLY A 420 9.44 12.99 -51.85
C GLY A 420 10.05 14.36 -52.03
N THR A 421 9.46 15.33 -52.74
CA THR A 421 10.25 16.51 -53.17
C THR A 421 10.05 17.82 -52.42
N ALA A 422 8.97 17.96 -51.65
CA ALA A 422 8.68 19.21 -50.95
C ALA A 422 9.01 19.20 -49.44
N VAL A 423 9.07 18.01 -48.80
CA VAL A 423 9.32 17.89 -47.39
C VAL A 423 10.82 17.66 -47.07
N GLU A 424 11.57 17.08 -48.03
CA GLU A 424 13.02 16.89 -47.92
C GLU A 424 13.79 18.21 -47.96
N ALA A 425 13.39 19.17 -48.75
CA ALA A 425 14.07 20.47 -48.84
C ALA A 425 13.98 21.31 -47.54
N LYS A 426 12.99 21.07 -46.68
CA LYS A 426 12.91 21.72 -45.37
C LYS A 426 13.55 20.96 -44.23
N LYS A 427 13.71 19.63 -44.36
CA LYS A 427 14.39 18.79 -43.33
C LYS A 427 15.91 18.69 -43.55
N ALA A 428 16.37 18.83 -44.76
CA ALA A 428 17.81 18.77 -45.08
C ALA A 428 18.64 19.95 -44.57
N ASN A 429 17.97 21.01 -44.07
CA ASN A 429 18.64 22.21 -43.52
C ASN A 429 18.46 22.40 -42.01
N LEU A 430 17.88 21.45 -41.30
CA LEU A 430 18.03 21.42 -39.85
C LEU A 430 19.38 20.79 -39.53
N PRO A 431 20.30 21.51 -38.87
CA PRO A 431 21.52 20.90 -38.41
C PRO A 431 21.13 19.67 -37.60
N HIS A 432 21.70 18.52 -37.95
CA HIS A 432 21.69 17.33 -37.09
C HIS A 432 22.56 17.68 -35.88
N GLU A 433 22.08 18.54 -34.99
CA GLU A 433 22.73 18.71 -33.70
C GLU A 433 22.54 17.39 -32.96
N GLU A 434 23.66 16.72 -32.70
CA GLU A 434 23.66 15.59 -31.78
C GLU A 434 23.02 16.09 -30.47
N PRO A 435 22.08 15.32 -29.89
CA PRO A 435 21.44 15.74 -28.64
C PRO A 435 22.54 15.99 -27.60
N SER A 436 22.52 17.18 -27.02
CA SER A 436 23.52 17.60 -26.05
C SER A 436 22.88 18.28 -24.87
N CYS A 437 23.56 18.23 -23.73
CA CYS A 437 23.16 18.90 -22.49
C CYS A 437 24.27 19.91 -22.12
N THR A 438 23.90 21.14 -21.83
CA THR A 438 24.86 22.17 -21.39
C THR A 438 24.74 22.38 -19.88
N ILE A 439 25.83 22.17 -19.14
CA ILE A 439 25.91 22.30 -17.68
C ILE A 439 27.14 23.14 -17.38
N ASP A 440 26.97 24.20 -16.61
CA ASP A 440 28.05 25.16 -16.25
C ASP A 440 28.85 25.64 -17.44
N GLY A 441 28.18 25.90 -18.58
CA GLY A 441 28.76 26.39 -19.82
C GLY A 441 29.53 25.33 -20.63
N LYS A 442 29.54 24.06 -20.21
CA LYS A 442 30.10 22.93 -20.98
C LYS A 442 29.02 22.10 -21.61
N SER A 443 29.16 21.81 -22.89
CA SER A 443 28.25 20.93 -23.64
C SER A 443 28.74 19.49 -23.57
N TYR A 444 27.81 18.58 -23.31
CA TYR A 444 28.05 17.13 -23.24
C TYR A 444 27.14 16.42 -24.25
N PRO A 445 27.67 15.60 -25.13
CA PRO A 445 26.83 14.80 -26.04
C PRO A 445 26.06 13.74 -25.20
N LEU A 446 24.78 13.55 -25.56
CA LEU A 446 23.92 12.50 -24.98
C LEU A 446 23.65 11.43 -26.03
N ASN A 447 23.79 10.20 -25.64
CA ASN A 447 23.54 9.03 -26.48
C ASN A 447 22.35 8.25 -25.99
N HIS A 448 21.76 7.46 -26.88
CA HIS A 448 20.75 6.48 -26.47
C HIS A 448 21.35 5.50 -25.46
N GLY A 449 20.67 5.34 -24.33
CA GLY A 449 21.13 4.50 -23.23
C GLY A 449 21.90 5.25 -22.14
N ASP A 450 22.19 6.53 -22.30
CA ASP A 450 22.79 7.32 -21.23
C ASP A 450 21.80 7.46 -20.06
N VAL A 451 22.31 7.19 -18.85
CA VAL A 451 21.56 7.42 -17.60
C VAL A 451 21.54 8.92 -17.33
N VAL A 452 20.34 9.49 -17.24
CA VAL A 452 20.14 10.93 -16.95
C VAL A 452 19.55 11.18 -15.56
N ILE A 453 18.93 10.18 -14.95
CA ILE A 453 18.38 10.22 -13.60
C ILE A 453 18.82 8.98 -12.84
N SER A 454 19.30 9.17 -11.61
CA SER A 454 19.58 8.11 -10.65
C SER A 454 19.01 8.51 -9.30
N ALA A 455 17.85 7.98 -8.94
CA ALA A 455 17.10 8.42 -7.78
C ALA A 455 16.43 7.28 -7.03
N ILE A 456 16.38 7.38 -5.69
CA ILE A 456 15.46 6.63 -4.84
C ILE A 456 14.62 7.68 -4.10
N THR A 457 13.38 7.88 -4.55
CA THR A 457 12.52 8.95 -4.05
C THR A 457 11.05 8.60 -4.24
N SER A 458 10.19 9.11 -3.38
CA SER A 458 8.72 9.10 -3.50
C SER A 458 8.13 7.73 -3.80
N CYS A 459 8.68 6.66 -3.25
CA CYS A 459 8.26 5.30 -3.57
C CYS A 459 8.49 4.33 -2.41
N THR A 460 8.05 3.10 -2.61
CA THR A 460 8.13 1.98 -1.66
C THR A 460 9.54 1.75 -1.10
N ASN A 461 10.57 1.86 -1.94
CA ASN A 461 11.95 1.62 -1.53
C ASN A 461 12.48 2.67 -0.54
N THR A 462 11.88 3.86 -0.48
CA THR A 462 12.29 4.92 0.45
C THR A 462 11.97 4.62 1.91
N SER A 463 11.04 3.70 2.15
CA SER A 463 10.68 3.21 3.49
C SER A 463 11.37 1.91 3.87
N ASN A 464 12.24 1.36 2.99
CA ASN A 464 13.01 0.16 3.29
C ASN A 464 14.43 0.55 3.72
N PRO A 465 14.76 0.48 5.04
CA PRO A 465 16.05 0.90 5.56
C PRO A 465 17.23 0.16 4.94
N SER A 466 17.08 -1.14 4.67
CA SER A 466 18.14 -1.97 4.09
C SER A 466 18.53 -1.50 2.68
N VAL A 467 17.53 -1.19 1.85
CA VAL A 467 17.76 -0.68 0.49
C VAL A 467 18.43 0.70 0.51
N MET A 468 17.96 1.60 1.39
CA MET A 468 18.49 2.96 1.52
C MET A 468 19.93 2.95 2.04
N LEU A 469 20.24 2.15 3.06
CA LEU A 469 21.59 1.99 3.60
C LEU A 469 22.53 1.35 2.57
N ALA A 470 22.07 0.34 1.84
CA ALA A 470 22.86 -0.31 0.79
C ALA A 470 23.24 0.68 -0.32
N ALA A 471 22.28 1.52 -0.75
CA ALA A 471 22.53 2.56 -1.75
C ALA A 471 23.57 3.59 -1.24
N GLY A 472 23.43 4.06 0.01
CA GLY A 472 24.38 4.98 0.63
C GLY A 472 25.78 4.39 0.77
N LEU A 473 25.89 3.13 1.22
CA LEU A 473 27.18 2.43 1.33
C LEU A 473 27.84 2.19 -0.04
N LEU A 474 27.04 1.88 -1.06
CA LEU A 474 27.54 1.73 -2.44
C LEU A 474 28.12 3.06 -2.94
N ALA A 475 27.39 4.16 -2.75
CA ALA A 475 27.83 5.50 -3.13
C ALA A 475 29.15 5.88 -2.40
N LYS A 476 29.24 5.64 -1.09
CA LYS A 476 30.46 5.85 -0.30
C LYS A 476 31.64 5.08 -0.87
N LYS A 477 31.48 3.77 -1.08
CA LYS A 477 32.56 2.92 -1.64
C LYS A 477 32.94 3.32 -3.05
N ALA A 478 32.01 3.79 -3.88
CA ALA A 478 32.28 4.29 -5.22
C ALA A 478 33.16 5.54 -5.17
N ILE A 479 32.87 6.49 -4.29
CA ILE A 479 33.67 7.71 -4.07
C ILE A 479 35.07 7.35 -3.57
N GLU A 480 35.21 6.43 -2.62
CA GLU A 480 36.51 5.96 -2.10
C GLU A 480 37.38 5.32 -3.19
N LYS A 481 36.77 4.77 -4.24
CA LYS A 481 37.43 4.23 -5.41
C LYS A 481 37.68 5.27 -6.54
N GLY A 482 37.39 6.54 -6.30
CA GLY A 482 37.56 7.63 -7.24
C GLY A 482 36.55 7.70 -8.36
N LEU A 483 35.41 6.94 -8.26
CA LEU A 483 34.34 7.02 -9.23
C LEU A 483 33.55 8.32 -9.03
N GLN A 484 33.13 8.91 -10.15
CA GLN A 484 32.34 10.16 -10.14
C GLN A 484 31.09 10.00 -11.00
N ARG A 485 30.05 10.67 -10.59
CA ARG A 485 28.83 10.82 -11.36
C ARG A 485 29.12 11.60 -12.65
N LYS A 486 28.51 11.21 -13.76
CA LYS A 486 28.54 12.02 -14.98
C LYS A 486 27.82 13.36 -14.74
N PRO A 487 28.30 14.49 -15.30
CA PRO A 487 27.74 15.81 -15.03
C PRO A 487 26.25 15.92 -15.33
N TRP A 488 25.77 15.26 -16.37
CA TRP A 488 24.36 15.30 -16.79
C TRP A 488 23.40 14.40 -15.97
N VAL A 489 23.91 13.59 -15.02
CA VAL A 489 23.07 12.71 -14.23
C VAL A 489 22.52 13.47 -13.02
N LYS A 490 21.19 13.63 -12.93
CA LYS A 490 20.51 14.10 -11.73
C LYS A 490 20.42 12.93 -10.74
N SER A 491 21.04 13.09 -9.58
CA SER A 491 20.98 12.10 -8.50
C SER A 491 20.18 12.64 -7.32
N SER A 492 19.31 11.83 -6.73
CA SER A 492 18.64 12.17 -5.48
C SER A 492 18.40 10.92 -4.62
N LEU A 493 18.45 11.12 -3.31
CA LEU A 493 18.17 10.12 -2.30
C LEU A 493 17.28 10.78 -1.25
N ALA A 494 16.04 10.34 -1.16
CA ALA A 494 15.05 10.90 -0.28
C ALA A 494 14.46 9.79 0.60
N PRO A 495 15.04 9.54 1.81
CA PRO A 495 14.49 8.59 2.75
C PRO A 495 13.04 8.95 3.11
N GLY A 496 12.15 7.95 3.09
CA GLY A 496 10.74 8.13 3.43
C GLY A 496 10.41 7.72 4.86
N SER A 497 11.23 6.86 5.44
CA SER A 497 11.07 6.39 6.81
C SER A 497 11.79 7.32 7.81
N LYS A 498 11.21 7.45 9.00
CA LYS A 498 11.84 8.07 10.16
C LYS A 498 12.33 7.05 11.19
N VAL A 499 12.20 5.76 10.89
CA VAL A 499 12.63 4.62 11.69
C VAL A 499 14.11 4.31 11.48
#